data_49d5f9b63930b46d6f17082a142866dc
#
_entry.id   49d5f9b63930b46d6f17082a142866dc
#
_cell.length_a   1.000
_cell.length_b   1.000
_cell.length_c   1.000
_cell.angle_alpha   90.00
_cell.angle_beta   90.00
_cell.angle_gamma   90.00
#
_symmetry.space_group_name_H-M   'P 1'
#
loop_
_entity.id
_entity.type
_entity.pdbx_description
1 polymer ?
#
loop_
_entity_poly.entity_id
_entity_poly.type
_entity_poly.pdbx_seq_one_letter_code
_entity_poly.pdbx_strand_id
1 'polypeptide(L)'
;MARSAYAFTNFTAGELSPRMDGRTDLEKYFFGCKTLENMVVHPHGSASRRPGTRFVSEAKDSSTAKRLIPFEFSTTQTYMLEFGNLYVRFYKDNGIITETGKTISAITKASPGVVTATSHGYSNGDYVILSGIVGMTELNGRQFKVASVTTHTFALQDTDGNNFDTSALTTYGSAGTAFRIYQITTTYATADLFELKYAQSADVMYITHPTYPIKKLSRTGHTSWSLTTITLNTGTNFTVSAVTKANPGVVTTSADHGYTEGDFITFRDIGGMTQLADGTVFKVGTVPNATTFQLQDASGTNINTSSYGTFSAG
;
A
#
# COMPACT_ATOMS: atom_id res chain seq x y z
N MET A 1 8.23 -65.34 3.91
CA MET A 1 7.29 -64.38 4.48
C MET A 1 6.81 -63.49 3.33
N ALA A 2 5.51 -63.51 3.02
CA ALA A 2 4.95 -62.61 2.01
C ALA A 2 4.99 -61.17 2.53
N ARG A 3 5.65 -60.25 1.79
CA ARG A 3 5.59 -58.83 2.08
C ARG A 3 4.18 -58.34 1.74
N SER A 4 3.40 -57.96 2.73
CA SER A 4 2.17 -57.22 2.48
C SER A 4 2.55 -55.80 2.07
N ALA A 5 2.27 -55.37 0.85
CA ALA A 5 2.41 -54.00 0.41
C ALA A 5 1.13 -53.25 0.78
N TYR A 6 1.27 -52.21 1.57
CA TYR A 6 0.17 -51.27 1.86
C TYR A 6 0.10 -50.23 0.74
N ALA A 7 -1.01 -50.11 0.06
CA ALA A 7 -1.20 -49.13 -0.99
C ALA A 7 -1.81 -47.84 -0.41
N PHE A 8 -1.07 -46.75 -0.46
CA PHE A 8 -1.62 -45.41 -0.18
C PHE A 8 -2.37 -44.93 -1.41
N THR A 9 -3.66 -44.73 -1.28
CA THR A 9 -4.54 -44.33 -2.37
C THR A 9 -5.01 -42.84 -2.24
N ASN A 10 -4.71 -42.21 -1.12
CA ASN A 10 -5.27 -40.91 -0.79
C ASN A 10 -4.29 -40.13 0.13
N PHE A 11 -4.11 -38.83 -0.14
CA PHE A 11 -3.27 -37.90 0.64
C PHE A 11 -4.08 -36.71 1.18
N THR A 12 -5.42 -36.83 1.27
CA THR A 12 -6.28 -35.68 1.66
C THR A 12 -6.02 -35.17 3.07
N ALA A 13 -5.45 -35.97 3.96
CA ALA A 13 -5.04 -35.49 5.30
C ALA A 13 -3.72 -34.71 5.29
N GLY A 14 -2.98 -34.71 4.17
CA GLY A 14 -1.73 -33.98 4.03
C GLY A 14 -0.59 -34.48 4.91
N GLU A 15 0.24 -33.59 5.41
CA GLU A 15 1.28 -33.90 6.36
C GLU A 15 0.71 -34.02 7.77
N LEU A 16 1.00 -35.13 8.42
CA LEU A 16 0.50 -35.43 9.76
C LEU A 16 1.44 -34.87 10.82
N SER A 17 0.88 -34.24 11.85
CA SER A 17 1.63 -33.85 13.03
C SER A 17 2.31 -35.05 13.67
N PRO A 18 3.54 -34.92 14.23
CA PRO A 18 4.19 -35.99 15.01
C PRO A 18 3.34 -36.55 16.17
N ARG A 19 2.35 -35.78 16.65
CA ARG A 19 1.40 -36.23 17.68
C ARG A 19 0.41 -37.28 17.15
N MET A 20 0.34 -37.45 15.82
CA MET A 20 -0.49 -38.45 15.15
C MET A 20 0.25 -39.77 14.92
N ASP A 21 1.56 -39.83 15.22
CA ASP A 21 2.35 -41.03 15.00
C ASP A 21 1.74 -42.23 15.79
N GLY A 22 1.48 -43.31 15.07
CA GLY A 22 0.89 -44.53 15.65
C GLY A 22 -0.60 -44.46 15.97
N ARG A 23 -1.31 -43.34 15.68
CA ARG A 23 -2.75 -43.19 15.91
C ARG A 23 -3.57 -43.91 14.84
N THR A 24 -3.43 -45.20 14.74
CA THR A 24 -4.17 -46.05 13.80
C THR A 24 -5.68 -46.14 14.09
N ASP A 25 -6.13 -45.61 15.23
CA ASP A 25 -7.52 -45.45 15.63
C ASP A 25 -8.23 -44.33 14.86
N LEU A 26 -7.47 -43.42 14.22
CA LEU A 26 -8.01 -42.32 13.47
C LEU A 26 -7.94 -42.57 11.97
N GLU A 27 -9.08 -42.48 11.28
CA GLU A 27 -9.19 -42.69 9.84
C GLU A 27 -8.24 -41.80 9.03
N LYS A 28 -8.05 -40.53 9.45
CA LYS A 28 -7.13 -39.56 8.82
C LYS A 28 -5.67 -40.03 8.81
N TYR A 29 -5.27 -40.90 9.72
CA TYR A 29 -3.92 -41.47 9.75
C TYR A 29 -3.57 -42.20 8.46
N PHE A 30 -4.54 -42.88 7.84
CA PHE A 30 -4.35 -43.66 6.61
C PHE A 30 -4.39 -42.80 5.34
N PHE A 31 -4.80 -41.51 5.44
CA PHE A 31 -4.90 -40.56 4.33
C PHE A 31 -3.84 -39.46 4.40
N GLY A 32 -2.86 -39.59 5.24
CA GLY A 32 -1.77 -38.66 5.37
C GLY A 32 -0.39 -39.32 5.28
N CYS A 33 0.62 -38.51 5.30
CA CYS A 33 2.01 -38.97 5.29
C CYS A 33 2.82 -38.18 6.33
N LYS A 34 3.97 -38.72 6.69
CA LYS A 34 4.86 -38.12 7.71
C LYS A 34 5.51 -36.84 7.22
N THR A 35 5.80 -36.74 5.91
CA THR A 35 6.46 -35.58 5.30
C THR A 35 5.85 -35.33 3.93
N LEU A 36 5.41 -34.10 3.68
CA LEU A 36 4.79 -33.70 2.41
C LEU A 36 5.33 -32.32 1.95
N GLU A 37 6.63 -32.22 1.85
CA GLU A 37 7.30 -30.99 1.47
C GLU A 37 7.17 -30.71 -0.03
N ASN A 38 6.92 -29.45 -0.39
CA ASN A 38 6.83 -28.97 -1.78
C ASN A 38 5.77 -29.72 -2.64
N MET A 39 4.70 -30.17 -2.02
CA MET A 39 3.57 -30.83 -2.65
C MET A 39 2.28 -30.05 -2.42
N VAL A 40 1.34 -30.17 -3.34
CA VAL A 40 -0.02 -29.65 -3.24
C VAL A 40 -0.97 -30.84 -3.19
N VAL A 41 -1.78 -30.93 -2.15
CA VAL A 41 -2.80 -31.96 -2.00
C VAL A 41 -4.07 -31.52 -2.72
N HIS A 42 -4.63 -32.42 -3.52
CA HIS A 42 -5.89 -32.18 -4.21
C HIS A 42 -7.07 -32.81 -3.45
N PRO A 43 -8.27 -32.20 -3.50
CA PRO A 43 -9.45 -32.70 -2.78
C PRO A 43 -9.85 -34.14 -3.11
N HIS A 44 -9.49 -34.61 -4.29
CA HIS A 44 -9.79 -35.99 -4.77
C HIS A 44 -8.70 -37.01 -4.39
N GLY A 45 -7.78 -36.67 -3.50
CA GLY A 45 -6.84 -37.62 -2.89
C GLY A 45 -5.43 -37.63 -3.45
N SER A 46 -5.20 -37.08 -4.62
CA SER A 46 -3.85 -37.05 -5.22
C SER A 46 -2.99 -35.92 -4.59
N ALA A 47 -1.67 -36.08 -4.67
CA ALA A 47 -0.69 -35.03 -4.37
C ALA A 47 0.16 -34.77 -5.62
N SER A 48 0.32 -33.51 -5.99
CA SER A 48 1.18 -33.10 -7.09
C SER A 48 2.31 -32.19 -6.59
N ARG A 49 3.41 -32.20 -7.33
CA ARG A 49 4.52 -31.29 -7.04
C ARG A 49 4.05 -29.85 -7.21
N ARG A 50 4.38 -28.98 -6.25
CA ARG A 50 4.07 -27.55 -6.39
C ARG A 50 4.78 -26.95 -7.61
N PRO A 51 4.21 -25.93 -8.25
CA PRO A 51 4.88 -25.18 -9.30
C PRO A 51 6.22 -24.63 -8.80
N GLY A 52 7.18 -24.49 -9.71
CA GLY A 52 8.44 -23.82 -9.42
C GLY A 52 8.22 -22.34 -9.08
N THR A 53 9.20 -21.75 -8.43
CA THR A 53 9.25 -20.29 -8.20
C THR A 53 10.02 -19.63 -9.34
N ARG A 54 9.58 -18.44 -9.74
CA ARG A 54 10.27 -17.59 -10.69
C ARG A 54 10.83 -16.38 -9.95
N PHE A 55 12.11 -16.09 -10.17
CA PHE A 55 12.69 -14.83 -9.75
C PHE A 55 12.08 -13.67 -10.56
N VAL A 56 11.65 -12.61 -9.91
CA VAL A 56 11.04 -11.43 -10.54
C VAL A 56 12.00 -10.24 -10.49
N SER A 57 12.46 -9.88 -9.30
CA SER A 57 13.40 -8.78 -9.09
C SER A 57 13.96 -8.84 -7.67
N GLU A 58 15.10 -8.22 -7.45
CA GLU A 58 15.62 -7.95 -6.13
C GLU A 58 14.82 -6.82 -5.47
N ALA A 59 14.65 -6.88 -4.14
CA ALA A 59 14.16 -5.74 -3.38
C ALA A 59 15.18 -4.59 -3.43
N LYS A 60 14.71 -3.36 -3.18
CA LYS A 60 15.60 -2.18 -3.18
C LYS A 60 16.74 -2.28 -2.17
N ASP A 61 16.48 -2.95 -1.06
CA ASP A 61 17.39 -3.19 0.04
C ASP A 61 17.02 -4.55 0.65
N SER A 62 17.96 -5.48 0.64
CA SER A 62 17.74 -6.84 1.14
C SER A 62 17.84 -6.96 2.67
N SER A 63 18.39 -5.95 3.34
CA SER A 63 18.65 -5.98 4.78
C SER A 63 17.41 -5.70 5.64
N THR A 64 16.35 -5.11 5.07
CA THR A 64 15.14 -4.71 5.78
C THR A 64 13.90 -5.43 5.28
N ALA A 65 12.93 -5.64 6.17
CA ALA A 65 11.65 -6.26 5.80
C ALA A 65 10.87 -5.38 4.81
N LYS A 66 10.17 -6.05 3.89
CA LYS A 66 9.25 -5.42 2.92
C LYS A 66 7.86 -6.00 3.09
N ARG A 67 6.85 -5.22 2.79
CA ARG A 67 5.47 -5.69 2.77
C ARG A 67 4.91 -5.65 1.36
N LEU A 68 4.40 -6.79 0.90
CA LEU A 68 3.72 -6.90 -0.38
C LEU A 68 2.21 -6.70 -0.17
N ILE A 69 1.61 -5.81 -0.95
CA ILE A 69 0.18 -5.52 -0.92
C ILE A 69 -0.37 -5.66 -2.33
N PRO A 70 -1.38 -6.51 -2.56
CA PRO A 70 -2.02 -6.61 -3.87
C PRO A 70 -2.85 -5.35 -4.17
N PHE A 71 -2.91 -4.99 -5.45
CA PHE A 71 -3.76 -3.92 -5.97
C PHE A 71 -4.45 -4.42 -7.23
N GLU A 72 -5.76 -4.61 -7.17
CA GLU A 72 -6.55 -5.20 -8.24
C GLU A 72 -7.36 -4.12 -8.96
N PHE A 73 -6.84 -3.67 -10.11
CA PHE A 73 -7.55 -2.70 -10.94
C PHE A 73 -8.73 -3.33 -11.70
N SER A 74 -8.52 -4.53 -12.22
CA SER A 74 -9.55 -5.31 -12.93
C SER A 74 -9.25 -6.79 -12.81
N THR A 75 -10.15 -7.64 -13.26
CA THR A 75 -9.96 -9.11 -13.30
C THR A 75 -8.77 -9.57 -14.14
N THR A 76 -8.31 -8.73 -15.07
CA THR A 76 -7.19 -9.03 -15.99
C THR A 76 -5.94 -8.20 -15.68
N GLN A 77 -6.04 -7.18 -14.85
CA GLN A 77 -4.92 -6.28 -14.54
C GLN A 77 -4.75 -6.10 -13.05
N THR A 78 -3.74 -6.73 -12.52
CA THR A 78 -3.38 -6.67 -11.11
C THR A 78 -1.95 -6.15 -10.95
N TYR A 79 -1.68 -5.55 -9.81
CA TYR A 79 -0.36 -5.11 -9.41
C TYR A 79 0.00 -5.73 -8.06
N MET A 80 1.30 -5.88 -7.84
CA MET A 80 1.84 -6.11 -6.51
C MET A 80 2.62 -4.87 -6.10
N LEU A 81 2.29 -4.32 -4.96
CA LEU A 81 2.95 -3.15 -4.38
C LEU A 81 3.97 -3.62 -3.35
N GLU A 82 5.26 -3.29 -3.53
CA GLU A 82 6.32 -3.52 -2.56
C GLU A 82 6.50 -2.25 -1.72
N PHE A 83 5.97 -2.25 -0.51
CA PHE A 83 6.25 -1.22 0.47
C PHE A 83 7.56 -1.53 1.19
N GLY A 84 8.49 -0.60 1.14
CA GLY A 84 9.75 -0.62 1.86
C GLY A 84 9.98 0.67 2.64
N ASN A 85 11.19 0.85 3.15
CA ASN A 85 11.54 2.02 3.94
C ASN A 85 11.40 3.31 3.13
N LEU A 86 10.35 4.08 3.38
CA LEU A 86 10.03 5.36 2.75
C LEU A 86 9.78 5.30 1.23
N TYR A 87 9.44 4.13 0.68
CA TYR A 87 9.11 3.99 -0.74
C TYR A 87 8.04 2.94 -0.98
N VAL A 88 7.44 2.97 -2.18
CA VAL A 88 6.69 1.86 -2.76
C VAL A 88 7.11 1.65 -4.22
N ARG A 89 7.33 0.40 -4.61
CA ARG A 89 7.59 -0.08 -5.97
C ARG A 89 6.41 -0.88 -6.48
N PHE A 90 6.30 -0.98 -7.77
CA PHE A 90 5.14 -1.56 -8.43
C PHE A 90 5.56 -2.69 -9.35
N TYR A 91 4.86 -3.80 -9.28
CA TYR A 91 5.06 -4.98 -10.11
C TYR A 91 3.80 -5.30 -10.89
N LYS A 92 3.96 -5.72 -12.14
CA LYS A 92 2.88 -6.15 -13.03
C LYS A 92 3.41 -7.21 -13.99
N ASP A 93 2.56 -8.17 -14.37
CA ASP A 93 2.88 -9.19 -15.39
C ASP A 93 4.21 -9.93 -15.11
N ASN A 94 4.46 -10.27 -13.85
CA ASN A 94 5.69 -10.92 -13.37
C ASN A 94 6.98 -10.10 -13.60
N GLY A 95 6.90 -8.80 -13.69
CA GLY A 95 8.03 -7.88 -13.78
C GLY A 95 7.86 -6.65 -12.91
N ILE A 96 8.97 -5.99 -12.60
CA ILE A 96 8.97 -4.68 -11.96
C ILE A 96 8.62 -3.60 -13.00
N ILE A 97 7.86 -2.60 -12.60
CA ILE A 97 7.51 -1.49 -13.49
C ILE A 97 8.70 -0.53 -13.60
N THR A 98 9.04 -0.19 -14.82
CA THR A 98 10.12 0.73 -15.16
C THR A 98 9.61 1.90 -16.00
N GLU A 99 10.36 2.99 -15.99
CA GLU A 99 10.12 4.14 -16.86
C GLU A 99 10.69 3.86 -18.27
N THR A 100 10.46 4.81 -19.18
CA THR A 100 11.01 4.74 -20.54
C THR A 100 12.54 4.62 -20.51
N GLY A 101 13.06 3.60 -21.18
CA GLY A 101 14.47 3.29 -21.19
C GLY A 101 15.33 4.33 -21.90
N LYS A 102 16.61 4.38 -21.52
CA LYS A 102 17.64 5.22 -22.13
C LYS A 102 18.69 4.34 -22.80
N THR A 103 18.98 4.66 -24.05
CA THR A 103 19.97 3.91 -24.84
C THR A 103 21.36 4.06 -24.25
N ILE A 104 22.05 2.96 -24.07
CA ILE A 104 23.43 2.89 -23.61
C ILE A 104 24.35 2.99 -24.84
N SER A 105 25.35 3.86 -24.77
CA SER A 105 26.36 4.02 -25.83
C SER A 105 27.73 3.48 -25.44
N ALA A 106 28.03 3.37 -24.15
CA ALA A 106 29.30 2.79 -23.68
C ALA A 106 29.17 2.32 -22.22
N ILE A 107 30.01 1.34 -21.85
CA ILE A 107 30.21 0.93 -20.46
C ILE A 107 31.69 0.69 -20.26
N THR A 108 32.31 1.29 -19.24
CA THR A 108 33.73 1.13 -18.93
C THR A 108 34.03 -0.20 -18.24
N LYS A 109 35.22 -0.72 -18.39
CA LYS A 109 35.78 -1.80 -17.56
C LYS A 109 36.56 -1.16 -16.41
N ALA A 110 35.87 -0.89 -15.30
CA ALA A 110 36.41 -0.16 -14.16
C ALA A 110 35.67 -0.53 -12.85
N SER A 111 36.20 -0.06 -11.73
CA SER A 111 35.53 -0.17 -10.42
C SER A 111 35.36 1.24 -9.81
N PRO A 112 34.14 1.82 -9.80
CA PRO A 112 32.90 1.30 -10.38
C PRO A 112 32.89 1.34 -11.91
N GLY A 113 32.11 0.44 -12.53
CA GLY A 113 31.76 0.54 -13.94
C GLY A 113 30.93 1.80 -14.20
N VAL A 114 31.25 2.53 -15.28
CA VAL A 114 30.52 3.75 -15.67
C VAL A 114 29.76 3.51 -16.96
N VAL A 115 28.46 3.79 -16.95
CA VAL A 115 27.56 3.70 -18.10
C VAL A 115 27.40 5.08 -18.72
N THR A 116 27.51 5.14 -20.06
CA THR A 116 27.20 6.34 -20.85
C THR A 116 25.83 6.18 -21.50
N ALA A 117 24.91 7.09 -21.17
CA ALA A 117 23.58 7.18 -21.76
C ALA A 117 23.20 8.66 -21.87
N THR A 118 23.06 9.15 -23.09
CA THR A 118 22.87 10.58 -23.36
C THR A 118 21.59 11.11 -22.72
N SER A 119 21.71 12.19 -21.95
CA SER A 119 20.60 12.91 -21.31
C SER A 119 19.63 11.97 -20.57
N HIS A 120 20.19 11.07 -19.78
CA HIS A 120 19.43 10.00 -19.14
C HIS A 120 18.45 10.53 -18.07
N GLY A 121 18.74 11.66 -17.41
CA GLY A 121 17.85 12.28 -16.41
C GLY A 121 17.72 11.50 -15.10
N TYR A 122 18.68 10.61 -14.80
CA TYR A 122 18.72 9.90 -13.50
C TYR A 122 19.37 10.77 -12.43
N SER A 123 19.09 10.42 -11.19
CA SER A 123 19.67 11.03 -9.99
C SER A 123 20.46 10.01 -9.17
N ASN A 124 21.40 10.48 -8.35
CA ASN A 124 22.07 9.60 -7.40
C ASN A 124 21.05 8.93 -6.48
N GLY A 125 21.16 7.61 -6.34
CA GLY A 125 20.25 6.80 -5.56
C GLY A 125 19.06 6.24 -6.34
N ASP A 126 18.86 6.61 -7.60
CA ASP A 126 17.95 5.90 -8.50
C ASP A 126 18.39 4.45 -8.69
N TYR A 127 17.45 3.60 -9.05
CA TYR A 127 17.71 2.21 -9.40
C TYR A 127 17.36 1.96 -10.86
N VAL A 128 18.26 1.27 -11.56
CA VAL A 128 18.09 0.94 -12.97
C VAL A 128 18.24 -0.56 -13.22
N ILE A 129 17.57 -1.04 -14.25
CA ILE A 129 17.79 -2.38 -14.81
C ILE A 129 18.41 -2.19 -16.18
N LEU A 130 19.51 -2.90 -16.45
CA LEU A 130 20.16 -2.90 -17.74
C LEU A 130 19.70 -4.10 -18.56
N SER A 131 19.46 -3.91 -19.85
CA SER A 131 18.99 -4.97 -20.74
C SER A 131 19.45 -4.77 -22.17
N GLY A 132 19.60 -5.87 -22.91
CA GLY A 132 19.93 -5.85 -24.33
C GLY A 132 21.37 -5.44 -24.64
N ILE A 133 22.27 -5.49 -23.67
CA ILE A 133 23.72 -5.23 -23.86
C ILE A 133 24.34 -6.39 -24.61
N VAL A 134 25.12 -6.07 -25.64
CA VAL A 134 25.94 -7.00 -26.39
C VAL A 134 27.40 -6.87 -25.94
N GLY A 135 28.07 -7.98 -25.72
CA GLY A 135 29.43 -8.06 -25.17
C GLY A 135 29.40 -8.26 -23.65
N MET A 136 29.20 -7.22 -22.87
CA MET A 136 29.13 -7.25 -21.40
C MET A 136 27.74 -7.76 -20.90
N THR A 137 27.39 -8.97 -21.32
CA THR A 137 26.06 -9.57 -21.13
C THR A 137 25.74 -9.89 -19.67
N GLU A 138 26.76 -9.96 -18.82
CA GLU A 138 26.65 -10.24 -17.38
C GLU A 138 25.83 -9.16 -16.62
N LEU A 139 25.66 -7.99 -17.24
CA LEU A 139 24.86 -6.89 -16.69
C LEU A 139 23.36 -7.00 -17.04
N ASN A 140 23.01 -7.81 -18.05
CA ASN A 140 21.62 -7.90 -18.50
C ASN A 140 20.70 -8.50 -17.45
N GLY A 141 19.58 -7.83 -17.22
CA GLY A 141 18.55 -8.25 -16.26
C GLY A 141 18.90 -7.96 -14.80
N ARG A 142 20.06 -7.38 -14.53
CA ARG A 142 20.46 -7.02 -13.16
C ARG A 142 20.01 -5.62 -12.80
N GLN A 143 19.73 -5.45 -11.51
CA GLN A 143 19.40 -4.17 -10.90
C GLN A 143 20.68 -3.52 -10.34
N PHE A 144 20.82 -2.23 -10.58
CA PHE A 144 21.93 -1.43 -10.07
C PHE A 144 21.41 -0.13 -9.43
N LYS A 145 22.11 0.33 -8.41
CA LYS A 145 21.92 1.66 -7.86
C LYS A 145 22.82 2.63 -8.62
N VAL A 146 22.29 3.79 -8.93
CA VAL A 146 22.96 4.84 -9.71
C VAL A 146 23.74 5.76 -8.77
N ALA A 147 25.00 6.03 -9.11
CA ALA A 147 25.87 6.94 -8.36
C ALA A 147 26.71 7.80 -9.31
N SER A 148 27.35 8.83 -8.77
CA SER A 148 28.26 9.75 -9.51
C SER A 148 27.66 10.24 -10.83
N VAL A 149 26.43 10.70 -10.77
CA VAL A 149 25.63 11.12 -11.93
C VAL A 149 26.18 12.39 -12.57
N THR A 150 26.33 12.36 -13.89
CA THR A 150 26.47 13.55 -14.75
C THR A 150 25.31 13.63 -15.73
N THR A 151 25.29 14.58 -16.65
CA THR A 151 24.24 14.68 -17.67
C THR A 151 24.14 13.45 -18.56
N HIS A 152 25.27 12.78 -18.81
CA HIS A 152 25.37 11.70 -19.79
C HIS A 152 25.93 10.39 -19.22
N THR A 153 26.43 10.38 -18.00
CA THR A 153 27.05 9.18 -17.40
C THR A 153 26.58 8.96 -15.98
N PHE A 154 26.63 7.69 -15.57
CA PHE A 154 26.41 7.30 -14.18
C PHE A 154 27.26 6.06 -13.83
N ALA A 155 27.68 5.97 -12.59
CA ALA A 155 28.39 4.82 -12.05
C ALA A 155 27.42 3.76 -11.53
N LEU A 156 27.81 2.50 -11.64
CA LEU A 156 27.06 1.35 -11.14
C LEU A 156 27.48 1.01 -9.71
N GLN A 157 26.49 0.86 -8.85
CA GLN A 157 26.61 0.24 -7.54
C GLN A 157 25.68 -0.97 -7.45
N ASP A 158 25.99 -1.91 -6.56
CA ASP A 158 25.05 -2.96 -6.19
C ASP A 158 23.85 -2.38 -5.41
N THR A 159 22.88 -3.22 -5.07
CA THR A 159 21.67 -2.78 -4.33
C THR A 159 21.98 -2.26 -2.93
N ASP A 160 23.11 -2.67 -2.35
CA ASP A 160 23.56 -2.25 -1.03
C ASP A 160 24.41 -0.95 -1.06
N GLY A 161 24.75 -0.49 -2.27
CA GLY A 161 25.48 0.76 -2.50
C GLY A 161 26.99 0.63 -2.61
N ASN A 162 27.52 -0.60 -2.73
CA ASN A 162 28.94 -0.83 -3.00
C ASN A 162 29.23 -0.64 -4.48
N ASN A 163 30.41 -0.16 -4.82
CA ASN A 163 30.83 -0.01 -6.20
C ASN A 163 30.83 -1.33 -6.94
N PHE A 164 30.15 -1.37 -8.09
CA PHE A 164 30.09 -2.56 -8.91
C PHE A 164 31.29 -2.61 -9.86
N ASP A 165 32.15 -3.62 -9.71
CA ASP A 165 33.37 -3.81 -10.50
C ASP A 165 33.05 -4.51 -11.83
N THR A 166 33.30 -3.82 -12.95
CA THR A 166 33.15 -4.32 -14.30
C THR A 166 34.49 -4.68 -14.96
N SER A 167 35.62 -4.54 -14.25
CA SER A 167 36.96 -4.70 -14.82
C SER A 167 37.24 -6.11 -15.36
N ALA A 168 36.67 -7.13 -14.72
CA ALA A 168 36.82 -8.54 -15.11
C ALA A 168 35.73 -9.03 -16.09
N LEU A 169 34.70 -8.22 -16.35
CA LEU A 169 33.62 -8.63 -17.25
C LEU A 169 34.04 -8.62 -18.73
N THR A 170 33.20 -9.22 -19.57
CA THR A 170 33.35 -9.13 -21.02
C THR A 170 33.32 -7.67 -21.48
N THR A 171 34.06 -7.32 -22.53
CA THR A 171 34.07 -5.93 -23.01
C THR A 171 32.70 -5.55 -23.59
N TYR A 172 32.23 -4.35 -23.28
CA TYR A 172 31.03 -3.80 -23.91
C TYR A 172 31.21 -3.72 -25.41
N GLY A 173 30.29 -4.32 -26.15
CA GLY A 173 30.35 -4.33 -27.62
C GLY A 173 29.44 -3.26 -28.22
N SER A 174 28.16 -3.35 -27.95
CA SER A 174 27.15 -2.42 -28.48
C SER A 174 25.81 -2.59 -27.80
N ALA A 175 24.85 -1.74 -28.18
CA ALA A 175 23.44 -1.78 -27.77
C ALA A 175 23.23 -1.68 -26.26
N GLY A 176 22.03 -1.95 -25.83
CA GLY A 176 21.62 -1.92 -24.42
C GLY A 176 20.77 -0.71 -24.08
N THR A 177 19.93 -0.92 -23.09
CA THR A 177 19.01 0.10 -22.56
C THR A 177 19.04 0.04 -21.03
N ALA A 178 19.10 1.21 -20.42
CA ALA A 178 18.94 1.39 -18.98
C ALA A 178 17.51 1.82 -18.70
N PHE A 179 16.81 1.09 -17.84
CA PHE A 179 15.44 1.38 -17.43
C PHE A 179 15.42 1.77 -15.96
N ARG A 180 15.01 3.01 -15.64
CA ARG A 180 14.81 3.41 -14.25
C ARG A 180 13.61 2.67 -13.66
N ILE A 181 13.80 2.10 -12.49
CA ILE A 181 12.72 1.45 -11.75
C ILE A 181 11.76 2.53 -11.25
N TYR A 182 10.49 2.38 -11.60
CA TYR A 182 9.46 3.29 -11.14
C TYR A 182 9.16 3.04 -9.66
N GLN A 183 9.23 4.10 -8.88
CA GLN A 183 8.88 4.09 -7.45
C GLN A 183 8.36 5.46 -7.03
N ILE A 184 7.53 5.50 -6.00
CA ILE A 184 7.14 6.74 -5.33
C ILE A 184 7.63 6.73 -3.88
N THR A 185 7.81 7.91 -3.30
CA THR A 185 8.16 8.07 -1.90
C THR A 185 6.94 7.91 -1.01
N THR A 186 7.16 7.38 0.20
CA THR A 186 6.15 7.29 1.25
C THR A 186 6.69 7.88 2.54
N THR A 187 5.83 7.99 3.55
CA THR A 187 6.23 8.41 4.90
C THR A 187 6.40 7.23 5.85
N TYR A 188 6.16 6.00 5.38
CA TYR A 188 6.17 4.80 6.21
C TYR A 188 7.58 4.25 6.34
N ALA A 189 8.09 4.15 7.57
CA ALA A 189 9.34 3.48 7.85
C ALA A 189 9.16 1.95 7.91
N THR A 190 10.26 1.19 7.87
CA THR A 190 10.23 -0.28 7.90
C THR A 190 9.41 -0.83 9.07
N ALA A 191 9.52 -0.22 10.26
CA ALA A 191 8.82 -0.67 11.46
C ALA A 191 7.29 -0.59 11.32
N ASP A 192 6.80 0.36 10.54
CA ASP A 192 5.37 0.69 10.41
C ASP A 192 4.66 -0.16 9.35
N LEU A 193 5.42 -0.82 8.47
CA LEU A 193 4.86 -1.44 7.27
C LEU A 193 3.79 -2.50 7.56
N PHE A 194 3.94 -3.28 8.63
CA PHE A 194 3.01 -4.36 8.98
C PHE A 194 1.78 -3.87 9.76
N GLU A 195 1.79 -2.63 10.24
CA GLU A 195 0.64 -1.99 10.89
C GLU A 195 -0.30 -1.30 9.89
N LEU A 196 0.15 -1.09 8.65
CA LEU A 196 -0.69 -0.51 7.61
C LEU A 196 -1.97 -1.33 7.43
N LYS A 197 -3.12 -0.67 7.42
CA LYS A 197 -4.41 -1.23 6.99
C LYS A 197 -4.80 -0.56 5.70
N TYR A 198 -5.46 -1.29 4.81
CA TYR A 198 -5.85 -0.74 3.52
C TYR A 198 -7.21 -1.26 3.07
N ALA A 199 -7.89 -0.44 2.31
CA ALA A 199 -9.10 -0.79 1.57
C ALA A 199 -8.99 -0.21 0.18
N GLN A 200 -9.39 -0.98 -0.83
CA GLN A 200 -9.30 -0.58 -2.23
C GLN A 200 -10.67 -0.50 -2.87
N SER A 201 -10.84 0.47 -3.75
CA SER A 201 -11.98 0.60 -4.67
C SER A 201 -11.46 1.11 -6.01
N ALA A 202 -11.58 0.29 -7.06
CA ALA A 202 -11.09 0.58 -8.41
C ALA A 202 -9.62 1.07 -8.40
N ASP A 203 -9.34 2.26 -8.94
CA ASP A 203 -8.01 2.87 -9.04
C ASP A 203 -7.50 3.54 -7.77
N VAL A 204 -8.19 3.38 -6.65
CA VAL A 204 -7.88 4.06 -5.40
C VAL A 204 -7.75 3.07 -4.26
N MET A 205 -6.66 3.18 -3.50
CA MET A 205 -6.45 2.47 -2.24
C MET A 205 -6.32 3.48 -1.10
N TYR A 206 -7.14 3.32 -0.07
CA TYR A 206 -7.03 4.07 1.18
C TYR A 206 -6.13 3.31 2.14
N ILE A 207 -5.17 4.00 2.71
CA ILE A 207 -4.18 3.42 3.62
C ILE A 207 -4.26 4.15 4.95
N THR A 208 -4.43 3.39 6.03
CA THR A 208 -4.49 3.88 7.41
C THR A 208 -3.38 3.27 8.26
N HIS A 209 -2.94 4.03 9.24
CA HIS A 209 -1.95 3.62 10.24
C HIS A 209 -2.25 4.36 11.54
N PRO A 210 -1.96 3.79 12.73
CA PRO A 210 -2.25 4.47 14.01
C PRO A 210 -1.57 5.84 14.17
N THR A 211 -0.36 6.01 13.62
CA THR A 211 0.47 7.21 13.82
C THR A 211 0.40 8.20 12.65
N TYR A 212 0.09 7.76 11.44
CA TYR A 212 0.13 8.60 10.23
C TYR A 212 -1.28 9.00 9.78
N PRO A 213 -1.44 10.20 9.20
CA PRO A 213 -2.70 10.60 8.57
C PRO A 213 -3.14 9.59 7.49
N ILE A 214 -4.45 9.47 7.32
CA ILE A 214 -5.03 8.64 6.26
C ILE A 214 -4.50 9.10 4.90
N LYS A 215 -4.00 8.17 4.10
CA LYS A 215 -3.51 8.45 2.76
C LYS A 215 -4.33 7.74 1.69
N LYS A 216 -4.42 8.39 0.55
CA LYS A 216 -5.04 7.89 -0.67
C LYS A 216 -3.94 7.63 -1.71
N LEU A 217 -3.75 6.37 -2.08
CA LEU A 217 -2.94 5.96 -3.22
C LEU A 217 -3.84 5.85 -4.43
N SER A 218 -3.59 6.66 -5.45
CA SER A 218 -4.38 6.69 -6.70
C SER A 218 -3.50 6.31 -7.87
N ARG A 219 -4.03 5.50 -8.78
CA ARG A 219 -3.39 5.09 -10.02
C ARG A 219 -4.07 5.78 -11.22
N THR A 220 -3.30 6.36 -12.12
CA THR A 220 -3.79 6.88 -13.41
C THR A 220 -3.08 6.22 -14.60
N GLY A 221 -2.02 5.44 -14.36
CA GLY A 221 -1.28 4.70 -15.36
C GLY A 221 -0.26 3.76 -14.72
N HIS A 222 0.48 2.99 -15.55
CA HIS A 222 1.48 2.04 -15.02
C HIS A 222 2.60 2.74 -14.25
N THR A 223 3.05 3.90 -14.75
CA THR A 223 4.08 4.76 -14.16
C THR A 223 3.50 6.08 -13.65
N SER A 224 2.24 6.09 -13.26
CA SER A 224 1.54 7.28 -12.80
C SER A 224 0.70 6.96 -11.56
N TRP A 225 1.33 7.09 -10.41
CA TRP A 225 0.74 6.87 -9.10
C TRP A 225 0.97 8.07 -8.21
N SER A 226 0.01 8.38 -7.36
CA SER A 226 0.11 9.46 -6.40
C SER A 226 -0.34 9.00 -5.01
N LEU A 227 0.44 9.37 -3.98
CA LEU A 227 0.10 9.13 -2.58
C LEU A 227 -0.18 10.47 -1.91
N THR A 228 -1.45 10.76 -1.65
CA THR A 228 -1.90 12.04 -1.07
C THR A 228 -2.47 11.82 0.33
N THR A 229 -2.27 12.79 1.21
CA THR A 229 -2.96 12.81 2.50
C THR A 229 -4.42 13.21 2.30
N ILE A 230 -5.33 12.51 2.95
CA ILE A 230 -6.74 12.91 2.98
C ILE A 230 -6.87 13.97 4.05
N THR A 231 -7.29 15.14 3.65
CA THR A 231 -7.76 16.16 4.58
C THR A 231 -9.21 15.83 4.89
N LEU A 232 -9.46 15.40 6.12
CA LEU A 232 -10.83 15.30 6.62
C LEU A 232 -11.30 16.74 6.81
N ASN A 233 -12.27 17.13 6.02
CA ASN A 233 -12.92 18.41 6.23
C ASN A 233 -13.83 18.25 7.46
N THR A 234 -13.35 18.67 8.61
CA THR A 234 -14.10 18.67 9.87
C THR A 234 -15.15 19.79 9.90
N GLY A 235 -15.44 20.43 8.77
CA GLY A 235 -16.27 21.61 8.71
C GLY A 235 -15.58 22.85 9.34
N THR A 236 -16.11 24.00 9.07
CA THR A 236 -15.71 25.22 9.78
C THR A 236 -16.35 25.19 11.18
N ASN A 237 -15.55 25.34 12.22
CA ASN A 237 -16.06 25.49 13.58
C ASN A 237 -16.57 26.91 13.76
N PHE A 238 -17.79 27.05 14.23
CA PHE A 238 -18.37 28.32 14.59
C PHE A 238 -18.67 28.36 16.09
N THR A 239 -18.35 29.45 16.73
CA THR A 239 -18.72 29.67 18.12
C THR A 239 -20.22 29.87 18.21
N VAL A 240 -20.87 29.10 19.07
CA VAL A 240 -22.30 29.27 19.38
C VAL A 240 -22.44 30.44 20.38
N SER A 241 -23.19 31.43 20.00
CA SER A 241 -23.45 32.61 20.85
C SER A 241 -24.75 32.48 21.67
N ALA A 242 -25.73 31.71 21.18
CA ALA A 242 -26.97 31.45 21.87
C ALA A 242 -27.65 30.17 21.37
N VAL A 243 -28.43 29.55 22.27
CA VAL A 243 -29.41 28.51 21.91
C VAL A 243 -30.71 28.83 22.64
N THR A 244 -31.81 28.93 21.89
CA THR A 244 -33.10 29.25 22.45
C THR A 244 -33.70 28.06 23.22
N LYS A 245 -34.53 28.34 24.23
CA LYS A 245 -35.42 27.35 24.91
C LYS A 245 -36.77 27.34 24.19
N ALA A 246 -36.86 26.61 23.10
CA ALA A 246 -38.00 26.59 22.18
C ALA A 246 -38.23 25.24 21.51
N ASN A 247 -39.31 25.08 20.78
CA ASN A 247 -39.58 23.95 19.90
C ASN A 247 -39.92 24.45 18.47
N PRO A 248 -39.03 24.30 17.49
CA PRO A 248 -37.67 23.79 17.59
C PRO A 248 -36.72 24.75 18.32
N GLY A 249 -35.66 24.20 18.93
CA GLY A 249 -34.53 25.00 19.41
C GLY A 249 -33.82 25.69 18.24
N VAL A 250 -33.48 26.97 18.42
CA VAL A 250 -32.74 27.75 17.43
C VAL A 250 -31.34 28.03 17.96
N VAL A 251 -30.34 27.69 17.18
CA VAL A 251 -28.93 27.98 17.45
C VAL A 251 -28.54 29.28 16.75
N THR A 252 -27.82 30.13 17.47
CA THR A 252 -27.18 31.36 16.89
C THR A 252 -25.69 31.22 16.97
N THR A 253 -24.99 31.47 15.85
CA THR A 253 -23.54 31.51 15.77
C THR A 253 -23.03 32.93 15.85
N SER A 254 -21.75 33.09 16.22
CA SER A 254 -21.10 34.42 16.35
C SER A 254 -20.72 35.03 14.99
N ALA A 255 -20.74 34.24 13.92
CA ALA A 255 -20.42 34.64 12.54
C ALA A 255 -21.27 33.81 11.57
N ASP A 256 -21.27 34.21 10.30
CA ASP A 256 -21.96 33.48 9.22
C ASP A 256 -21.47 32.02 9.17
N HIS A 257 -22.40 31.07 9.37
CA HIS A 257 -22.06 29.64 9.46
C HIS A 257 -22.01 28.93 8.11
N GLY A 258 -22.65 29.44 7.09
CA GLY A 258 -22.66 28.85 5.74
C GLY A 258 -23.34 27.47 5.67
N TYR A 259 -24.01 27.01 6.73
CA TYR A 259 -24.74 25.73 6.68
C TYR A 259 -26.02 25.86 5.85
N THR A 260 -26.40 24.73 5.27
CA THR A 260 -27.67 24.56 4.55
C THR A 260 -28.57 23.59 5.29
N GLU A 261 -29.87 23.67 5.04
CA GLU A 261 -30.82 22.69 5.59
C GLU A 261 -30.43 21.28 5.17
N GLY A 262 -30.34 20.39 6.14
CA GLY A 262 -29.93 19.01 5.93
C GLY A 262 -28.50 18.69 6.30
N ASP A 263 -27.63 19.69 6.51
CA ASP A 263 -26.26 19.47 6.98
C ASP A 263 -26.23 18.81 8.36
N PHE A 264 -25.20 18.01 8.62
CA PHE A 264 -24.98 17.38 9.90
C PHE A 264 -23.91 18.12 10.70
N ILE A 265 -24.19 18.37 11.98
CA ILE A 265 -23.31 19.07 12.91
C ILE A 265 -23.16 18.32 14.22
N THR A 266 -22.11 18.63 14.94
CA THR A 266 -21.91 18.23 16.35
C THR A 266 -21.51 19.44 17.16
N PHE A 267 -21.90 19.47 18.42
CA PHE A 267 -21.48 20.51 19.35
C PHE A 267 -20.30 20.02 20.19
N ARG A 268 -19.46 20.98 20.59
CA ARG A 268 -18.38 20.78 21.56
C ARG A 268 -18.43 21.88 22.59
N ASP A 269 -18.05 21.55 23.81
CA ASP A 269 -17.89 22.51 24.91
C ASP A 269 -19.16 23.31 25.23
N ILE A 270 -20.35 22.76 24.96
CA ILE A 270 -21.61 23.41 25.24
C ILE A 270 -21.87 23.44 26.76
N GLY A 271 -21.89 24.64 27.33
CA GLY A 271 -22.26 24.89 28.73
C GLY A 271 -23.76 25.11 28.93
N GLY A 272 -24.27 24.66 30.06
CA GLY A 272 -25.68 24.85 30.46
C GLY A 272 -26.67 23.90 29.81
N MET A 273 -26.65 23.73 28.51
CA MET A 273 -27.49 22.76 27.75
C MET A 273 -26.76 21.43 27.55
N THR A 274 -26.53 20.67 28.59
CA THR A 274 -25.78 19.38 28.55
C THR A 274 -26.42 18.31 27.67
N GLN A 275 -27.68 18.47 27.30
CA GLN A 275 -28.36 17.58 26.35
C GLN A 275 -27.86 17.72 24.92
N LEU A 276 -27.15 18.80 24.61
CA LEU A 276 -26.42 18.98 23.35
C LEU A 276 -24.97 18.47 23.45
N ALA A 277 -24.76 17.43 24.26
CA ALA A 277 -23.44 16.94 24.65
C ALA A 277 -22.53 16.60 23.44
N ASP A 278 -21.24 16.65 23.71
CA ASP A 278 -20.18 16.29 22.76
C ASP A 278 -20.40 14.91 22.10
N GLY A 279 -20.21 14.87 20.80
CA GLY A 279 -20.32 13.64 20.01
C GLY A 279 -21.74 13.26 19.56
N THR A 280 -22.77 13.96 20.02
CA THR A 280 -24.14 13.78 19.50
C THR A 280 -24.26 14.45 18.13
N VAL A 281 -24.78 13.72 17.15
CA VAL A 281 -24.99 14.23 15.79
C VAL A 281 -26.38 14.85 15.67
N PHE A 282 -26.42 16.10 15.22
CA PHE A 282 -27.65 16.83 14.94
C PHE A 282 -27.71 17.17 13.46
N LYS A 283 -28.93 17.47 13.00
CA LYS A 283 -29.18 17.93 11.64
C LYS A 283 -29.62 19.39 11.69
N VAL A 284 -29.13 20.17 10.74
CA VAL A 284 -29.57 21.55 10.52
C VAL A 284 -30.96 21.52 9.90
N GLY A 285 -31.91 22.08 10.57
CA GLY A 285 -33.24 22.30 10.04
C GLY A 285 -33.34 23.59 9.24
N THR A 286 -34.46 24.29 9.28
CA THR A 286 -34.65 25.56 8.59
C THR A 286 -33.57 26.58 8.98
N VAL A 287 -32.98 27.24 7.97
CA VAL A 287 -31.96 28.29 8.11
C VAL A 287 -32.61 29.65 7.84
N PRO A 288 -33.07 30.40 8.88
CA PRO A 288 -33.72 31.67 8.69
C PRO A 288 -32.79 32.79 8.17
N ASN A 289 -31.52 32.75 8.56
CA ASN A 289 -30.50 33.71 8.10
C ASN A 289 -29.08 33.10 8.25
N ALA A 290 -28.05 33.84 7.84
CA ALA A 290 -26.66 33.36 7.81
C ALA A 290 -26.09 32.97 9.19
N THR A 291 -26.64 33.44 10.28
CA THR A 291 -26.15 33.19 11.65
C THR A 291 -27.06 32.35 12.50
N THR A 292 -28.23 31.91 12.01
CA THR A 292 -29.18 31.12 12.81
C THR A 292 -29.75 29.93 12.05
N PHE A 293 -29.89 28.80 12.74
CA PHE A 293 -30.54 27.61 12.21
C PHE A 293 -31.36 26.88 13.29
N GLN A 294 -32.38 26.16 12.84
CA GLN A 294 -33.17 25.28 13.70
C GLN A 294 -32.48 23.95 13.92
N LEU A 295 -32.63 23.35 15.08
CA LEU A 295 -32.01 22.12 15.48
C LEU A 295 -32.95 20.91 15.29
N GLN A 296 -32.49 19.90 14.60
CA GLN A 296 -33.17 18.62 14.41
C GLN A 296 -32.26 17.46 14.88
N ASP A 297 -32.89 16.33 15.22
CA ASP A 297 -32.16 15.08 15.40
C ASP A 297 -31.63 14.53 14.04
N ALA A 298 -30.82 13.49 14.06
CA ALA A 298 -30.24 12.89 12.84
C ALA A 298 -31.34 12.34 11.90
N SER A 299 -32.56 12.08 12.37
CA SER A 299 -33.69 11.63 11.57
C SER A 299 -34.51 12.78 10.94
N GLY A 300 -34.21 14.04 11.33
CA GLY A 300 -34.91 15.23 10.85
C GLY A 300 -36.10 15.66 11.73
N THR A 301 -36.23 15.11 12.94
CA THR A 301 -37.27 15.55 13.89
C THR A 301 -36.77 16.76 14.67
N ASN A 302 -37.62 17.77 14.82
CA ASN A 302 -37.28 18.99 15.57
C ASN A 302 -36.92 18.70 17.03
N ILE A 303 -35.79 19.24 17.48
CA ILE A 303 -35.36 19.16 18.87
C ILE A 303 -36.11 20.21 19.71
N ASN A 304 -36.83 19.75 20.71
CA ASN A 304 -37.48 20.62 21.69
C ASN A 304 -36.52 20.93 22.84
N THR A 305 -35.98 22.14 22.88
CA THR A 305 -35.04 22.62 23.90
C THR A 305 -35.70 23.35 25.06
N SER A 306 -37.04 23.46 25.10
CA SER A 306 -37.76 24.26 26.11
C SER A 306 -37.49 23.80 27.54
N SER A 307 -37.27 22.51 27.77
CA SER A 307 -36.95 21.91 29.07
C SER A 307 -35.46 21.82 29.38
N TYR A 308 -34.57 22.22 28.45
CA TYR A 308 -33.13 22.15 28.64
C TYR A 308 -32.62 23.21 29.63
N GLY A 309 -31.41 23.06 30.12
CA GLY A 309 -30.72 24.10 30.88
C GLY A 309 -30.64 25.44 30.13
N THR A 310 -30.11 26.47 30.75
CA THR A 310 -29.87 27.74 30.07
C THR A 310 -28.49 27.68 29.41
N PHE A 311 -28.41 27.96 28.11
CA PHE A 311 -27.12 28.04 27.39
C PHE A 311 -26.18 29.03 28.06
N SER A 312 -24.92 28.69 28.29
CA SER A 312 -23.95 29.55 28.94
C SER A 312 -22.65 29.73 28.14
N ALA A 313 -22.25 28.75 27.30
CA ALA A 313 -21.06 28.78 26.42
C ALA A 313 -21.15 27.71 25.35
N GLY A 314 -20.39 27.90 24.22
CA GLY A 314 -20.26 26.90 23.17
C GLY A 314 -19.41 27.36 22.01
#